data_04aba34d9d6ec1c8b1135bd2a19a2d34
#
_entry.id   04aba34d9d6ec1c8b1135bd2a19a2d34
#
_cell.length_a   1.000
_cell.length_b   1.000
_cell.length_c   1.000
_cell.angle_alpha   90.00
_cell.angle_beta   90.00
_cell.angle_gamma   90.00
#
_symmetry.space_group_name_H-M   'P 1'
#
loop_
_entity.id
_entity.type
_entity.pdbx_description
1 polymer ?
#
loop_
_entity_poly.entity_id
_entity_poly.type
_entity_poly.pdbx_seq_one_letter_code
_entity_poly.pdbx_strand_id
1 'polypeptide(L)'
;MNRKYYEIEFDNDVRCRDFADSDETIGDYSICIIGERKPTYEEAEAFCKEDMEKMGYKHVVAVREIDSDEAHNFFDMENEKNFPVFK
;
A
#
# COMPACT_ATOMS: atom_id res chain seq x y z
N MET A 1 15.09 -8.79 12.60
CA MET A 1 14.48 -7.80 11.71
C MET A 1 13.04 -8.16 11.45
N ASN A 2 12.11 -7.33 11.92
CA ASN A 2 10.68 -7.60 11.78
C ASN A 2 10.16 -6.97 10.51
N ARG A 3 10.09 -7.77 9.45
CA ARG A 3 9.48 -7.33 8.22
C ARG A 3 7.97 -7.53 8.29
N LYS A 4 7.25 -6.49 7.91
CA LYS A 4 5.80 -6.52 7.83
C LYS A 4 5.37 -6.16 6.41
N TYR A 5 4.19 -6.60 6.04
CA TYR A 5 3.61 -6.32 4.74
C TYR A 5 2.51 -5.30 4.91
N TYR A 6 2.48 -4.32 4.02
CA TYR A 6 1.48 -3.26 4.05
C TYR A 6 0.80 -3.14 2.71
N GLU A 7 -0.51 -3.13 2.73
CA GLU A 7 -1.32 -2.80 1.56
C GLU A 7 -1.44 -1.28 1.48
N ILE A 8 -1.05 -0.73 0.34
CA ILE A 8 -1.15 0.71 0.07
C ILE A 8 -2.22 0.90 -0.99
N GLU A 9 -3.27 1.65 -0.67
CA GLU A 9 -4.35 1.90 -1.62
C GLU A 9 -4.26 3.31 -2.19
N PHE A 10 -4.45 3.41 -3.50
CA PHE A 10 -4.39 4.68 -4.24
C PHE A 10 -5.78 5.08 -4.73
N ASP A 11 -6.05 6.38 -4.71
CA ASP A 11 -7.26 6.94 -5.30
C ASP A 11 -7.03 8.42 -5.60
N ASN A 12 -7.91 9.00 -6.41
CA ASN A 12 -7.86 10.44 -6.68
C ASN A 12 -8.74 11.25 -5.73
N ASP A 13 -9.57 10.57 -4.94
CA ASP A 13 -10.44 11.20 -3.97
C ASP A 13 -9.90 10.98 -2.55
N VAL A 14 -9.32 12.04 -1.97
CA VAL A 14 -8.74 11.98 -0.62
C VAL A 14 -9.77 11.65 0.46
N ARG A 15 -11.06 11.84 0.20
CA ARG A 15 -12.14 11.47 1.15
C ARG A 15 -12.20 9.97 1.42
N CYS A 16 -11.61 9.16 0.54
CA CYS A 16 -11.50 7.72 0.79
C CYS A 16 -10.74 7.41 2.07
N ARG A 17 -9.89 8.32 2.55
CA ARG A 17 -9.18 8.16 3.83
C ARG A 17 -10.14 8.03 5.02
N ASP A 18 -11.33 8.57 4.92
CA ASP A 18 -12.35 8.48 5.97
C ASP A 18 -12.82 7.04 6.20
N PHE A 19 -12.58 6.16 5.24
CA PHE A 19 -12.96 4.75 5.30
C PHE A 19 -11.78 3.82 5.48
N ALA A 20 -10.59 4.35 5.81
CA ALA A 20 -9.35 3.59 5.88
C ALA A 20 -9.37 2.48 6.94
N ASP A 21 -10.20 2.60 7.98
CA ASP A 21 -10.34 1.60 9.03
C ASP A 21 -11.28 0.45 8.66
N SER A 22 -11.94 0.54 7.50
CA SER A 22 -12.79 -0.53 6.98
C SER A 22 -11.96 -1.73 6.54
N ASP A 23 -12.48 -2.93 6.71
CA ASP A 23 -11.85 -4.15 6.20
C ASP A 23 -11.99 -4.29 4.69
N GLU A 24 -12.79 -3.44 4.07
CA GLU A 24 -13.01 -3.46 2.63
C GLU A 24 -11.99 -2.57 1.90
N THR A 25 -11.60 -2.98 0.70
CA THR A 25 -10.79 -2.14 -0.18
C THR A 25 -11.58 -0.92 -0.60
N ILE A 26 -11.05 0.25 -0.33
CA ILE A 26 -11.72 1.53 -0.59
C ILE A 26 -11.08 2.33 -1.71
N GLY A 27 -9.79 2.07 -1.99
CA GLY A 27 -9.08 2.71 -3.08
C GLY A 27 -9.32 2.00 -4.40
N ASP A 28 -9.09 2.71 -5.50
CA ASP A 28 -9.28 2.17 -6.84
C ASP A 28 -8.21 1.16 -7.23
N TYR A 29 -7.02 1.30 -6.66
CA TYR A 29 -5.90 0.41 -6.94
C TYR A 29 -5.05 0.23 -5.69
N SER A 30 -4.44 -0.94 -5.53
CA SER A 30 -3.57 -1.18 -4.39
C SER A 30 -2.30 -1.90 -4.79
N ILE A 31 -1.25 -1.67 -3.99
CA ILE A 31 0.01 -2.39 -4.09
C ILE A 31 0.41 -2.88 -2.70
N CYS A 32 1.37 -3.80 -2.66
CA CYS A 32 1.94 -4.27 -1.41
C CYS A 32 3.39 -3.83 -1.31
N ILE A 33 3.77 -3.37 -0.11
CA ILE A 33 5.16 -3.04 0.18
C ILE A 33 5.61 -3.79 1.44
N ILE A 34 6.92 -3.87 1.63
CA ILE A 34 7.51 -4.43 2.84
C ILE A 34 8.12 -3.29 3.64
N GLY A 35 7.96 -3.31 4.95
CA GLY A 35 8.58 -2.31 5.82
C GLY A 35 8.72 -2.80 7.25
N GLU A 36 9.51 -2.10 8.05
CA GLU A 36 9.67 -2.41 9.47
C GLU A 36 8.66 -1.68 10.34
N ARG A 37 8.06 -0.63 9.79
CA ARG A 37 7.00 0.14 10.45
C ARG A 37 5.98 0.61 9.44
N LYS A 38 4.80 0.95 9.94
CA LYS A 38 3.73 1.47 9.09
C LYS A 38 4.07 2.89 8.63
N PRO A 39 4.12 3.15 7.32
CA PRO A 39 4.34 4.51 6.83
C PRO A 39 3.11 5.38 7.07
N THR A 40 3.34 6.70 7.19
CA THR A 40 2.23 7.66 7.17
C THR A 40 1.74 7.83 5.73
N TYR A 41 0.60 8.49 5.55
CA TYR A 41 0.11 8.80 4.21
C TYR A 41 1.14 9.59 3.40
N GLU A 42 1.77 10.57 4.01
CA GLU A 42 2.79 11.39 3.35
C GLU A 42 4.01 10.58 2.95
N GLU A 43 4.48 9.72 3.84
CA GLU A 43 5.60 8.83 3.57
C GLU A 43 5.28 7.85 2.44
N ALA A 44 4.09 7.27 2.47
CA ALA A 44 3.64 6.33 1.44
C ALA A 44 3.51 7.02 0.09
N GLU A 45 2.96 8.23 0.05
CA GLU A 45 2.86 9.01 -1.19
C GLU A 45 4.22 9.32 -1.79
N ALA A 46 5.18 9.70 -0.95
CA ALA A 46 6.54 9.97 -1.42
C ALA A 46 7.22 8.70 -1.93
N PHE A 47 7.06 7.60 -1.21
CA PHE A 47 7.66 6.32 -1.55
C PHE A 47 7.09 5.73 -2.84
N CYS A 48 5.79 5.88 -3.05
CA CYS A 48 5.07 5.30 -4.19
C CYS A 48 4.85 6.30 -5.33
N LYS A 49 5.50 7.45 -5.28
CA LYS A 49 5.23 8.55 -6.22
C LYS A 49 5.30 8.13 -7.68
N GLU A 50 6.33 7.40 -8.08
CA GLU A 50 6.49 6.97 -9.46
C GLU A 50 5.37 6.04 -9.91
N ASP A 51 4.99 5.09 -9.06
CA ASP A 51 3.91 4.16 -9.37
C ASP A 51 2.58 4.88 -9.48
N MET A 52 2.33 5.82 -8.57
CA MET A 52 1.12 6.63 -8.60
C MET A 52 1.02 7.47 -9.87
N GLU A 53 2.11 8.11 -10.26
CA GLU A 53 2.15 8.92 -11.49
C GLU A 53 1.91 8.08 -12.73
N LYS A 54 2.52 6.90 -12.82
CA LYS A 54 2.33 5.99 -13.95
C LYS A 54 0.88 5.54 -14.09
N MET A 55 0.19 5.39 -12.98
CA MET A 55 -1.19 4.91 -12.96
C MET A 55 -2.23 6.03 -12.94
N GLY A 56 -1.79 7.27 -12.80
CA GLY A 56 -2.69 8.43 -12.81
C GLY A 56 -3.38 8.70 -11.47
N TYR A 57 -2.81 8.23 -10.36
CA TYR A 57 -3.35 8.47 -9.02
C TYR A 57 -2.62 9.61 -8.33
N LYS A 58 -3.34 10.33 -7.46
CA LYS A 58 -2.83 11.50 -6.75
C LYS A 58 -2.59 11.26 -5.27
N HIS A 59 -3.32 10.32 -4.67
CA HIS A 59 -3.31 10.14 -3.22
C HIS A 59 -3.18 8.69 -2.80
N VAL A 60 -2.48 8.49 -1.69
CA VAL A 60 -2.57 7.25 -0.91
C VAL A 60 -3.73 7.46 0.06
N VAL A 61 -4.70 6.57 0.03
CA VAL A 61 -5.93 6.70 0.82
C VAL A 61 -6.06 5.66 1.91
N ALA A 62 -5.22 4.63 1.92
CA ALA A 62 -5.17 3.67 3.01
C ALA A 62 -3.80 3.02 3.08
N VAL A 63 -3.36 2.73 4.31
CA VAL A 63 -2.15 1.96 4.60
C VAL A 63 -2.56 0.94 5.65
N ARG A 64 -2.57 -0.35 5.30
CA ARG A 64 -2.98 -1.42 6.21
C ARG A 64 -1.90 -2.45 6.34
N GLU A 65 -1.65 -2.89 7.58
CA GLU A 65 -0.81 -4.05 7.80
C GLU A 65 -1.58 -5.30 7.40
N ILE A 66 -0.97 -6.16 6.59
CA ILE A 66 -1.54 -7.45 6.19
C ILE A 66 -0.53 -8.54 6.54
N ASP A 67 -1.00 -9.77 6.65
CA ASP A 67 -0.09 -10.88 6.92
C ASP A 67 0.57 -11.39 5.63
N SER A 68 1.55 -12.27 5.81
CA SER A 68 2.30 -12.83 4.69
C SER A 68 1.40 -13.59 3.71
N ASP A 69 0.42 -14.32 4.21
CA ASP A 69 -0.49 -15.10 3.36
C ASP A 69 -1.34 -14.18 2.51
N GLU A 70 -1.88 -13.11 3.09
CA GLU A 70 -2.64 -12.11 2.33
C GLU A 70 -1.78 -11.45 1.27
N ALA A 71 -0.55 -11.07 1.61
CA ALA A 71 0.35 -10.43 0.67
C ALA A 71 0.61 -11.32 -0.55
N HIS A 72 0.91 -12.58 -0.33
CA HIS A 72 1.21 -13.52 -1.40
C HIS A 72 -0.03 -13.90 -2.22
N ASN A 73 -1.19 -14.03 -1.56
CA ASN A 73 -2.43 -14.42 -2.25
C ASN A 73 -3.05 -13.28 -3.05
N PHE A 74 -3.12 -12.07 -2.46
CA PHE A 74 -3.77 -10.94 -3.11
C PHE A 74 -2.92 -10.30 -4.20
N PHE A 75 -1.62 -10.25 -3.99
CA PHE A 75 -0.71 -9.56 -4.90
C PHE A 75 0.05 -10.51 -5.81
N ASP A 76 -0.23 -11.81 -5.70
CA ASP A 76 0.34 -12.88 -6.54
C ASP A 76 1.85 -12.73 -6.73
N MET A 77 2.55 -12.37 -5.67
CA MET A 77 3.97 -12.14 -5.69
C MET A 77 4.70 -13.41 -5.27
N GLU A 78 5.07 -14.21 -6.24
CA GLU A 78 5.82 -15.44 -6.02
C GLU A 78 7.21 -15.18 -5.43
N ASN A 79 7.69 -13.96 -5.56
CA ASN A 79 9.02 -13.60 -5.13
C ASN A 79 8.99 -12.27 -4.36
N GLU A 80 9.40 -12.30 -3.09
CA GLU A 80 9.47 -11.12 -2.23
C GLU A 80 10.32 -9.98 -2.82
N LYS A 81 11.23 -10.29 -3.74
CA LYS A 81 12.03 -9.26 -4.41
C LYS A 81 11.20 -8.28 -5.22
N ASN A 82 9.97 -8.68 -5.58
CA ASN A 82 9.06 -7.81 -6.33
C ASN A 82 8.34 -6.80 -5.45
N PHE A 83 8.37 -6.98 -4.13
CA PHE A 83 7.79 -6.01 -3.20
C PHE A 83 8.80 -4.88 -2.92
N PRO A 84 8.44 -3.62 -3.17
CA PRO A 84 9.30 -2.50 -2.76
C PRO A 84 9.50 -2.51 -1.24
N VAL A 85 10.69 -2.14 -0.80
CA VAL A 85 11.02 -2.09 0.63
C VAL A 85 11.06 -0.65 1.10
N PHE A 86 10.16 -0.30 2.00
CA PHE A 86 10.12 1.00 2.66
C PHE A 86 11.06 1.00 3.87
N LYS A 87 11.96 1.96 3.90
CA LYS A 87 12.96 2.08 4.98
C LYS A 87 12.72 3.27 5.87
#